data_83d144502a55cdcd7f3d05d352ef365c
#
_entry.id   83d144502a55cdcd7f3d05d352ef365c
#
_cell.length_a   1.000
_cell.length_b   1.000
_cell.length_c   1.000
_cell.angle_alpha   90.00
_cell.angle_beta   90.00
_cell.angle_gamma   90.00
#
_symmetry.space_group_name_H-M   'P 1'
#
loop_
_entity.id
_entity.type
_entity.pdbx_description
1 polymer ?
#
loop_
_entity_poly.entity_id
_entity_poly.type
_entity_poly.pdbx_seq_one_letter_code
_entity_poly.pdbx_strand_id
1 'polypeptide(L)'
;ELIHTAAMAEFLEKGFFNVEYVVLTFGLDSLELRVRLVVSTVFLLIILIGFILCVKDFFKNKCIDQGRFALVMLLTLGCVSVFAAGVLTDVVNRALYYFMIYPLLAVCVSYIIVKYPGKRKAFFSIIAVFAAGMIAFRTVGAVGEIKNGKDENSTAHQIANYMLDNGYDTIYSVFGLSGIMDGAENIIVASGDKIHLVQYKRVDRSKPMKPVEYLCVKDGYKQWDNEKSLYLLREWELPKVRELAEKYGVEMTKQAQFGEGLYLYSMSENLCVYTDMQK
;
A
#
# COMPACT_ATOMS: atom_id res chain seq x y z
N GLU A 1 -13.07 -29.81 17.88
CA GLU A 1 -12.96 -28.62 18.77
C GLU A 1 -11.68 -27.83 18.51
N LEU A 2 -10.49 -28.45 18.43
CA LEU A 2 -9.21 -27.75 18.16
C LEU A 2 -9.18 -27.02 16.80
N ILE A 3 -9.81 -27.58 15.76
CA ILE A 3 -9.87 -26.96 14.44
C ILE A 3 -10.78 -25.73 14.45
N HIS A 4 -11.87 -25.75 15.20
CA HIS A 4 -12.76 -24.60 15.35
C HIS A 4 -12.11 -23.44 16.13
N THR A 5 -11.29 -23.74 17.14
CA THR A 5 -10.58 -22.73 17.91
C THR A 5 -9.47 -22.06 17.11
N ALA A 6 -8.73 -22.83 16.30
CA ALA A 6 -7.71 -22.29 15.40
C ALA A 6 -8.32 -21.38 14.32
N ALA A 7 -9.41 -21.80 13.69
CA ALA A 7 -10.13 -21.01 12.70
C ALA A 7 -10.71 -19.70 13.29
N MET A 8 -11.21 -19.76 14.53
CA MET A 8 -11.72 -18.59 15.23
C MET A 8 -10.58 -17.61 15.60
N ALA A 9 -9.43 -18.10 16.02
CA ALA A 9 -8.26 -17.29 16.33
C ALA A 9 -7.76 -16.56 15.07
N GLU A 10 -7.64 -17.26 13.95
CA GLU A 10 -7.26 -16.69 12.66
C GLU A 10 -8.27 -15.63 12.17
N PHE A 11 -9.56 -15.89 12.32
CA PHE A 11 -10.63 -14.93 11.99
C PHE A 11 -10.51 -13.66 12.82
N LEU A 12 -10.29 -13.78 14.13
CA LEU A 12 -10.12 -12.63 15.03
C LEU A 12 -8.85 -11.85 14.71
N GLU A 13 -7.75 -12.52 14.40
CA GLU A 13 -6.49 -11.91 14.00
C GLU A 13 -6.65 -11.13 12.69
N LYS A 14 -7.24 -11.73 11.65
CA LYS A 14 -7.55 -11.06 10.38
C LYS A 14 -8.48 -9.86 10.61
N GLY A 15 -9.49 -9.99 11.46
CA GLY A 15 -10.39 -8.90 11.83
C GLY A 15 -9.65 -7.74 12.50
N PHE A 16 -8.74 -8.04 13.44
CA PHE A 16 -7.94 -7.07 14.15
C PHE A 16 -7.02 -6.27 13.20
N PHE A 17 -6.30 -6.94 12.30
CA PHE A 17 -5.48 -6.28 11.28
C PHE A 17 -6.32 -5.39 10.36
N ASN A 18 -7.53 -5.81 9.99
CA ASN A 18 -8.40 -4.97 9.16
C ASN A 18 -8.85 -3.68 9.87
N VAL A 19 -9.06 -3.72 11.18
CA VAL A 19 -9.36 -2.51 11.97
C VAL A 19 -8.18 -1.54 11.96
N GLU A 20 -6.95 -2.03 12.01
CA GLU A 20 -5.73 -1.20 11.92
C GLU A 20 -5.66 -0.46 10.58
N TYR A 21 -6.02 -1.09 9.48
CA TYR A 21 -6.02 -0.46 8.15
C TYR A 21 -6.91 0.78 8.05
N VAL A 22 -7.94 0.89 8.88
CA VAL A 22 -8.79 2.09 8.95
C VAL A 22 -7.94 3.33 9.26
N VAL A 23 -7.02 3.22 10.22
CA VAL A 23 -6.11 4.33 10.58
C VAL A 23 -4.98 4.50 9.60
N LEU A 24 -4.43 3.40 9.08
CA LEU A 24 -3.41 3.46 8.04
C LEU A 24 -3.91 4.19 6.79
N THR A 25 -5.22 4.11 6.49
CA THR A 25 -5.85 4.88 5.41
C THR A 25 -5.66 6.38 5.63
N PHE A 26 -5.68 6.87 6.87
CA PHE A 26 -5.41 8.27 7.21
C PHE A 26 -3.91 8.60 7.28
N GLY A 27 -3.03 7.63 6.98
CA GLY A 27 -1.58 7.78 6.95
C GLY A 27 -0.97 8.05 8.33
N LEU A 28 -1.49 7.40 9.32
CA LEU A 28 -1.01 7.42 10.71
C LEU A 28 -0.14 6.19 11.01
N ASP A 29 0.55 5.68 9.99
CA ASP A 29 1.44 4.52 10.02
C ASP A 29 2.60 4.66 11.02
N SER A 30 3.10 5.88 11.23
CA SER A 30 4.16 6.16 12.21
C SER A 30 3.70 6.19 13.67
N LEU A 31 2.39 6.09 13.94
CA LEU A 31 1.88 5.99 15.30
C LEU A 31 2.09 4.58 15.89
N GLU A 32 2.30 4.52 17.21
CA GLU A 32 2.31 3.24 17.92
C GLU A 32 1.01 2.46 17.69
N LEU A 33 1.11 1.13 17.57
CA LEU A 33 -0.03 0.23 17.31
C LEU A 33 -1.23 0.46 18.23
N ARG A 34 -0.97 0.66 19.53
CA ARG A 34 -2.04 0.92 20.53
C ARG A 34 -2.81 2.20 20.23
N VAL A 35 -2.09 3.27 19.84
CA VAL A 35 -2.71 4.55 19.49
C VAL A 35 -3.52 4.40 18.19
N ARG A 36 -2.97 3.70 17.20
CA ARG A 36 -3.68 3.41 15.94
C ARG A 36 -5.01 2.70 16.19
N LEU A 37 -5.03 1.69 17.04
CA LEU A 37 -6.24 0.95 17.37
C LEU A 37 -7.28 1.81 18.10
N VAL A 38 -6.85 2.64 19.04
CA VAL A 38 -7.78 3.57 19.74
C VAL A 38 -8.40 4.54 18.73
N VAL A 39 -7.61 5.14 17.85
CA VAL A 39 -8.11 6.09 16.83
C VAL A 39 -9.04 5.38 15.84
N SER A 40 -8.69 4.18 15.37
CA SER A 40 -9.58 3.37 14.51
C SER A 40 -10.91 3.09 15.17
N THR A 41 -10.89 2.70 16.45
CA THR A 41 -12.10 2.39 17.22
C THR A 41 -12.99 3.62 17.34
N VAL A 42 -12.40 4.80 17.60
CA VAL A 42 -13.16 6.06 17.67
C VAL A 42 -13.81 6.38 16.32
N PHE A 43 -13.11 6.23 15.21
CA PHE A 43 -13.67 6.47 13.87
C PHE A 43 -14.81 5.50 13.55
N LEU A 44 -14.62 4.22 13.84
CA LEU A 44 -15.66 3.22 13.64
C LEU A 44 -16.90 3.48 14.50
N LEU A 45 -16.72 3.93 15.74
CA LEU A 45 -17.84 4.33 16.60
C LEU A 45 -18.59 5.55 16.05
N ILE A 46 -17.89 6.56 15.54
CA ILE A 46 -18.52 7.72 14.90
C ILE A 46 -19.35 7.29 13.68
N ILE A 47 -18.78 6.43 12.83
CA ILE A 47 -19.46 5.89 11.66
C ILE A 47 -20.70 5.10 12.09
N LEU A 48 -20.56 4.21 13.07
CA LEU A 48 -21.67 3.39 13.58
C LEU A 48 -22.81 4.25 14.14
N ILE A 49 -22.48 5.26 14.96
CA ILE A 49 -23.48 6.19 15.51
C ILE A 49 -24.16 6.95 14.38
N GLY A 50 -23.41 7.52 13.44
CA GLY A 50 -23.94 8.23 12.30
C GLY A 50 -24.85 7.36 11.43
N PHE A 51 -24.45 6.12 11.18
CA PHE A 51 -25.23 5.14 10.44
C PHE A 51 -26.56 4.80 11.16
N ILE A 52 -26.50 4.46 12.45
CA ILE A 52 -27.69 4.14 13.24
C ILE A 52 -28.68 5.31 13.25
N LEU A 53 -28.18 6.54 13.43
CA LEU A 53 -29.03 7.73 13.40
C LEU A 53 -29.65 7.93 12.02
N CYS A 54 -28.91 7.73 10.94
CA CYS A 54 -29.38 7.84 9.57
C CYS A 54 -30.50 6.82 9.28
N VAL A 55 -30.27 5.55 9.64
CA VAL A 55 -31.25 4.48 9.48
C VAL A 55 -32.56 4.78 10.30
N LYS A 56 -32.38 5.19 11.56
CA LYS A 56 -33.51 5.56 12.41
C LYS A 56 -34.33 6.70 11.80
N ASP A 57 -33.67 7.74 11.29
CA ASP A 57 -34.33 8.90 10.73
C ASP A 57 -35.00 8.61 9.38
N PHE A 58 -34.46 7.69 8.60
CA PHE A 58 -35.09 7.23 7.36
C PHE A 58 -36.37 6.43 7.62
N PHE A 59 -36.29 5.40 8.46
CA PHE A 59 -37.42 4.50 8.65
C PHE A 59 -38.46 5.03 9.65
N LYS A 60 -38.02 5.65 10.75
CA LYS A 60 -38.91 6.02 11.85
C LYS A 60 -39.38 7.48 11.77
N ASN A 61 -38.46 8.39 11.48
CA ASN A 61 -38.74 9.82 11.53
C ASN A 61 -39.05 10.40 10.14
N LYS A 62 -38.77 9.68 9.06
CA LYS A 62 -38.89 10.12 7.65
C LYS A 62 -38.25 11.50 7.38
N CYS A 63 -37.17 11.81 8.10
CA CYS A 63 -36.47 13.09 8.04
C CYS A 63 -35.36 13.13 6.97
N ILE A 64 -35.03 12.00 6.33
CA ILE A 64 -33.99 11.87 5.33
C ILE A 64 -34.60 11.46 4.00
N ASP A 65 -34.17 12.09 2.94
CA ASP A 65 -34.54 11.69 1.59
C ASP A 65 -33.86 10.38 1.16
N GLN A 66 -34.44 9.73 0.18
CA GLN A 66 -33.97 8.44 -0.34
C GLN A 66 -32.54 8.51 -0.88
N GLY A 67 -32.16 9.63 -1.53
CA GLY A 67 -30.81 9.79 -2.12
C GLY A 67 -29.72 9.84 -1.06
N ARG A 68 -29.93 10.57 0.03
CA ARG A 68 -28.97 10.62 1.16
C ARG A 68 -28.86 9.29 1.87
N PHE A 69 -29.98 8.61 2.08
CA PHE A 69 -29.99 7.29 2.67
C PHE A 69 -29.23 6.29 1.78
N ALA A 70 -29.52 6.28 0.47
CA ALA A 70 -28.85 5.42 -0.49
C ALA A 70 -27.33 5.65 -0.52
N LEU A 71 -26.87 6.92 -0.44
CA LEU A 71 -25.46 7.26 -0.37
C LEU A 71 -24.79 6.64 0.88
N VAL A 72 -25.39 6.79 2.06
CA VAL A 72 -24.85 6.22 3.30
C VAL A 72 -24.81 4.69 3.21
N MET A 73 -25.85 4.07 2.67
CA MET A 73 -25.90 2.62 2.47
C MET A 73 -24.81 2.13 1.50
N LEU A 74 -24.63 2.81 0.36
CA LEU A 74 -23.62 2.46 -0.63
C LEU A 74 -22.21 2.52 -0.05
N LEU A 75 -21.88 3.62 0.64
CA LEU A 75 -20.57 3.80 1.27
C LEU A 75 -20.33 2.76 2.37
N THR A 76 -21.35 2.47 3.17
CA THR A 76 -21.26 1.47 4.24
C THR A 76 -21.06 0.07 3.67
N LEU A 77 -21.84 -0.31 2.64
CA LEU A 77 -21.70 -1.59 1.96
C LEU A 77 -20.32 -1.75 1.33
N GLY A 78 -19.78 -0.67 0.73
CA GLY A 78 -18.40 -0.67 0.20
C GLY A 78 -17.36 -0.99 1.27
N CYS A 79 -17.43 -0.31 2.43
CA CYS A 79 -16.53 -0.57 3.56
C CYS A 79 -16.70 -2.00 4.11
N VAL A 80 -17.93 -2.46 4.30
CA VAL A 80 -18.21 -3.81 4.79
C VAL A 80 -17.71 -4.87 3.82
N SER A 81 -17.87 -4.67 2.52
CA SER A 81 -17.40 -5.61 1.49
C SER A 81 -15.89 -5.76 1.51
N VAL A 82 -15.14 -4.65 1.64
CA VAL A 82 -13.68 -4.68 1.75
C VAL A 82 -13.24 -5.38 3.02
N PHE A 83 -13.89 -5.07 4.15
CA PHE A 83 -13.61 -5.72 5.43
C PHE A 83 -13.88 -7.23 5.34
N ALA A 84 -15.04 -7.61 4.82
CA ALA A 84 -15.42 -9.01 4.65
C ALA A 84 -14.44 -9.75 3.73
N ALA A 85 -14.05 -9.15 2.62
CA ALA A 85 -13.05 -9.74 1.73
C ALA A 85 -11.72 -9.99 2.45
N GLY A 86 -11.24 -9.04 3.26
CA GLY A 86 -9.99 -9.18 4.01
C GLY A 86 -10.03 -10.22 5.13
N VAL A 87 -11.23 -10.46 5.71
CA VAL A 87 -11.39 -11.43 6.81
C VAL A 87 -11.69 -12.84 6.27
N LEU A 88 -12.48 -12.93 5.19
CA LEU A 88 -12.99 -14.21 4.68
C LEU A 88 -12.11 -14.81 3.59
N THR A 89 -11.14 -14.07 3.05
CA THR A 89 -10.26 -14.54 1.98
C THR A 89 -8.80 -14.33 2.34
N ASP A 90 -7.89 -14.94 1.57
CA ASP A 90 -6.44 -14.73 1.70
C ASP A 90 -5.94 -13.51 0.89
N VAL A 91 -6.86 -12.64 0.48
CA VAL A 91 -6.49 -11.39 -0.20
C VAL A 91 -5.82 -10.45 0.80
N VAL A 92 -4.59 -10.08 0.49
CA VAL A 92 -3.86 -9.09 1.29
C VAL A 92 -4.54 -7.74 1.15
N ASN A 93 -5.20 -7.30 2.21
CA ASN A 93 -5.77 -5.97 2.27
C ASN A 93 -4.67 -4.90 2.37
N ARG A 94 -4.94 -3.76 1.75
CA ARG A 94 -4.11 -2.56 1.84
C ARG A 94 -4.96 -1.40 2.33
N ALA A 95 -4.33 -0.47 3.04
CA ALA A 95 -5.00 0.75 3.52
C ALA A 95 -5.77 1.48 2.40
N LEU A 96 -5.24 1.48 1.18
CA LEU A 96 -5.88 2.08 0.01
C LEU A 96 -7.29 1.54 -0.28
N TYR A 97 -7.58 0.28 0.03
CA TYR A 97 -8.90 -0.30 -0.23
C TYR A 97 -10.00 0.28 0.68
N TYR A 98 -9.61 0.88 1.79
CA TYR A 98 -10.51 1.52 2.74
C TYR A 98 -10.81 3.00 2.44
N PHE A 99 -10.42 3.50 1.25
CA PHE A 99 -10.63 4.93 0.91
C PHE A 99 -12.10 5.38 1.02
N MET A 100 -13.06 4.47 0.89
CA MET A 100 -14.50 4.75 1.09
C MET A 100 -14.85 5.20 2.51
N ILE A 101 -13.96 4.95 3.49
CA ILE A 101 -14.14 5.39 4.87
C ILE A 101 -14.13 6.93 4.99
N TYR A 102 -13.35 7.63 4.15
CA TYR A 102 -13.29 9.09 4.18
C TYR A 102 -14.65 9.75 3.91
N PRO A 103 -15.31 9.49 2.77
CA PRO A 103 -16.60 10.09 2.50
C PRO A 103 -17.66 9.57 3.49
N LEU A 104 -17.60 8.32 3.92
CA LEU A 104 -18.54 7.78 4.92
C LEU A 104 -18.39 8.49 6.25
N LEU A 105 -17.18 8.67 6.76
CA LEU A 105 -16.92 9.40 7.99
C LEU A 105 -17.40 10.86 7.89
N ALA A 106 -17.08 11.54 6.77
CA ALA A 106 -17.49 12.92 6.53
C ALA A 106 -19.02 13.07 6.54
N VAL A 107 -19.73 12.15 5.87
CA VAL A 107 -21.20 12.15 5.84
C VAL A 107 -21.79 11.87 7.23
N CYS A 108 -21.29 10.88 7.96
CA CYS A 108 -21.75 10.55 9.32
C CYS A 108 -21.50 11.71 10.29
N VAL A 109 -20.32 12.31 10.27
CA VAL A 109 -19.99 13.47 11.10
C VAL A 109 -20.90 14.67 10.79
N SER A 110 -21.05 14.98 9.51
CA SER A 110 -21.92 16.08 9.06
C SER A 110 -23.37 15.86 9.51
N TYR A 111 -23.82 14.62 9.40
CA TYR A 111 -25.16 14.24 9.84
C TYR A 111 -25.36 14.44 11.35
N ILE A 112 -24.43 14.00 12.17
CA ILE A 112 -24.45 14.18 13.63
C ILE A 112 -24.48 15.68 13.99
N ILE A 113 -23.67 16.50 13.33
CA ILE A 113 -23.60 17.95 13.56
C ILE A 113 -24.94 18.63 13.24
N VAL A 114 -25.55 18.27 12.12
CA VAL A 114 -26.85 18.84 11.72
C VAL A 114 -27.94 18.44 12.70
N LYS A 115 -27.90 17.22 13.19
CA LYS A 115 -28.90 16.69 14.10
C LYS A 115 -28.87 17.31 15.51
N TYR A 116 -27.68 17.73 15.96
CA TYR A 116 -27.48 18.31 17.30
C TYR A 116 -27.00 19.77 17.24
N PRO A 117 -27.84 20.71 16.79
CA PRO A 117 -27.42 22.10 16.53
C PRO A 117 -26.90 22.81 17.80
N GLY A 118 -27.41 22.48 18.98
CA GLY A 118 -26.95 23.06 20.25
C GLY A 118 -25.51 22.72 20.62
N LYS A 119 -24.93 21.64 20.05
CA LYS A 119 -23.56 21.21 20.27
C LYS A 119 -22.64 21.48 19.04
N ARG A 120 -23.17 22.17 18.04
CA ARG A 120 -22.49 22.38 16.75
C ARG A 120 -21.11 23.01 16.90
N LYS A 121 -20.98 24.05 17.74
CA LYS A 121 -19.68 24.72 17.97
C LYS A 121 -18.63 23.75 18.55
N ALA A 122 -19.02 22.96 19.55
CA ALA A 122 -18.11 21.98 20.16
C ALA A 122 -17.67 20.90 19.14
N PHE A 123 -18.59 20.39 18.34
CA PHE A 123 -18.27 19.42 17.28
C PHE A 123 -17.31 20.01 16.24
N PHE A 124 -17.57 21.23 15.76
CA PHE A 124 -16.67 21.90 14.81
C PHE A 124 -15.30 22.16 15.42
N SER A 125 -15.22 22.57 16.68
CA SER A 125 -13.93 22.77 17.35
C SER A 125 -13.13 21.47 17.46
N ILE A 126 -13.76 20.37 17.84
CA ILE A 126 -13.10 19.06 17.92
C ILE A 126 -12.60 18.62 16.54
N ILE A 127 -13.44 18.75 15.51
CA ILE A 127 -13.05 18.38 14.14
C ILE A 127 -11.92 19.25 13.63
N ALA A 128 -11.98 20.57 13.88
CA ALA A 128 -10.94 21.51 13.45
C ALA A 128 -9.59 21.20 14.12
N VAL A 129 -9.59 20.94 15.42
CA VAL A 129 -8.38 20.54 16.16
C VAL A 129 -7.81 19.24 15.63
N PHE A 130 -8.68 18.25 15.41
CA PHE A 130 -8.27 16.98 14.85
C PHE A 130 -7.70 17.11 13.42
N ALA A 131 -8.40 17.85 12.54
CA ALA A 131 -7.92 18.10 11.18
C ALA A 131 -6.59 18.87 11.16
N ALA A 132 -6.45 19.88 11.99
CA ALA A 132 -5.20 20.61 12.14
C ALA A 132 -4.06 19.72 12.63
N GLY A 133 -4.32 18.86 13.62
CA GLY A 133 -3.38 17.87 14.11
C GLY A 133 -2.95 16.89 13.02
N MET A 134 -3.89 16.38 12.22
CA MET A 134 -3.62 15.48 11.08
C MET A 134 -2.77 16.16 10.00
N ILE A 135 -3.11 17.40 9.63
CA ILE A 135 -2.35 18.17 8.64
C ILE A 135 -0.92 18.41 9.15
N ALA A 136 -0.76 18.86 10.40
CA ALA A 136 0.55 19.09 10.99
C ALA A 136 1.40 17.80 11.01
N PHE A 137 0.82 16.70 11.46
CA PHE A 137 1.47 15.41 11.51
C PHE A 137 1.93 14.93 10.11
N ARG A 138 1.05 15.03 9.11
CA ARG A 138 1.38 14.68 7.73
C ARG A 138 2.42 15.60 7.12
N THR A 139 2.38 16.89 7.42
CA THR A 139 3.38 17.84 6.95
C THR A 139 4.76 17.50 7.51
N VAL A 140 4.85 17.17 8.80
CA VAL A 140 6.12 16.75 9.44
C VAL A 140 6.64 15.45 8.80
N GLY A 141 5.76 14.46 8.58
CA GLY A 141 6.13 13.23 7.88
C GLY A 141 6.63 13.48 6.46
N ALA A 142 5.89 14.26 5.66
CA ALA A 142 6.28 14.58 4.30
C ALA A 142 7.61 15.37 4.22
N VAL A 143 7.86 16.30 5.16
CA VAL A 143 9.15 16.98 5.24
C VAL A 143 10.28 16.01 5.59
N GLY A 144 10.02 15.03 6.46
CA GLY A 144 10.96 13.96 6.78
C GLY A 144 11.28 13.10 5.56
N GLU A 145 10.26 12.67 4.82
CA GLU A 145 10.42 11.89 3.58
C GLU A 145 11.19 12.66 2.50
N ILE A 146 10.89 13.97 2.32
CA ILE A 146 11.62 14.83 1.38
C ILE A 146 13.09 14.97 1.79
N LYS A 147 13.39 15.11 3.10
CA LYS A 147 14.76 15.16 3.58
C LYS A 147 15.50 13.87 3.33
N ASN A 148 14.86 12.73 3.65
CA ASN A 148 15.44 11.41 3.44
C ASN A 148 15.62 11.12 1.93
N GLY A 149 14.66 11.54 1.08
CA GLY A 149 14.77 11.40 -0.37
C GLY A 149 15.86 12.27 -1.01
N LYS A 150 16.31 13.35 -0.32
CA LYS A 150 17.43 14.20 -0.72
C LYS A 150 18.76 13.82 -0.06
N ASP A 151 18.75 12.84 0.84
CA ASP A 151 19.97 12.37 1.48
C ASP A 151 20.82 11.58 0.46
N GLU A 152 21.90 12.20 0.02
CA GLU A 152 22.89 11.60 -0.90
C GLU A 152 23.49 10.30 -0.34
N ASN A 153 23.42 10.08 0.96
CA ASN A 153 23.83 8.85 1.63
C ASN A 153 22.71 7.80 1.70
N SER A 154 21.50 8.11 1.24
CA SER A 154 20.43 7.13 1.22
C SER A 154 20.77 5.96 0.29
N THR A 155 20.30 4.77 0.62
CA THR A 155 20.52 3.57 -0.19
C THR A 155 20.01 3.76 -1.62
N ALA A 156 18.92 4.51 -1.82
CA ALA A 156 18.38 4.81 -3.15
C ALA A 156 19.37 5.66 -3.99
N HIS A 157 19.97 6.70 -3.39
CA HIS A 157 21.00 7.49 -4.08
C HIS A 157 22.27 6.70 -4.37
N GLN A 158 22.72 5.88 -3.42
CA GLN A 158 23.88 5.02 -3.63
C GLN A 158 23.66 4.05 -4.80
N ILE A 159 22.47 3.44 -4.90
CA ILE A 159 22.11 2.56 -6.03
C ILE A 159 22.03 3.37 -7.32
N ALA A 160 21.34 4.52 -7.32
CA ALA A 160 21.20 5.37 -8.49
C ALA A 160 22.56 5.83 -9.02
N ASN A 161 23.45 6.32 -8.15
CA ASN A 161 24.79 6.74 -8.51
C ASN A 161 25.61 5.58 -9.07
N TYR A 162 25.59 4.41 -8.39
CA TYR A 162 26.29 3.23 -8.90
C TYR A 162 25.83 2.85 -10.32
N MET A 163 24.51 2.84 -10.56
CA MET A 163 23.97 2.50 -11.88
C MET A 163 24.41 3.50 -12.95
N LEU A 164 24.27 4.81 -12.67
CA LEU A 164 24.64 5.86 -13.62
C LEU A 164 26.14 5.91 -13.89
N ASP A 165 26.97 5.75 -12.88
CA ASP A 165 28.43 5.74 -13.00
C ASP A 165 28.95 4.56 -13.81
N ASN A 166 28.21 3.44 -13.80
CA ASN A 166 28.55 2.23 -14.57
C ASN A 166 27.75 2.09 -15.89
N GLY A 167 26.99 3.13 -16.29
CA GLY A 167 26.28 3.18 -17.57
C GLY A 167 24.98 2.39 -17.62
N TYR A 168 24.43 1.97 -16.47
CA TYR A 168 23.13 1.32 -16.39
C TYR A 168 21.99 2.35 -16.35
N ASP A 169 20.95 2.11 -17.14
CA ASP A 169 19.78 3.00 -17.23
C ASP A 169 18.45 2.31 -16.92
N THR A 170 18.46 0.98 -16.73
CA THR A 170 17.22 0.22 -16.50
C THR A 170 17.36 -0.70 -15.29
N ILE A 171 16.36 -0.64 -14.38
CA ILE A 171 16.30 -1.46 -13.18
C ILE A 171 15.02 -2.31 -13.15
N TYR A 172 15.18 -3.60 -12.94
CA TYR A 172 14.09 -4.55 -12.73
C TYR A 172 13.92 -4.81 -11.24
N SER A 173 12.73 -4.62 -10.69
CA SER A 173 12.46 -4.82 -9.27
C SER A 173 11.07 -5.39 -9.02
N VAL A 174 10.90 -6.06 -7.89
CA VAL A 174 9.60 -6.63 -7.51
C VAL A 174 8.60 -5.53 -7.17
N PHE A 175 7.37 -5.69 -7.65
CA PHE A 175 6.25 -4.78 -7.34
C PHE A 175 5.74 -4.97 -5.91
N GLY A 176 5.42 -3.85 -5.28
CA GLY A 176 4.68 -3.86 -4.02
C GLY A 176 5.49 -4.10 -2.77
N LEU A 177 6.79 -3.87 -2.81
CA LEU A 177 7.61 -3.72 -1.61
C LEU A 177 7.44 -2.33 -0.96
N SER A 178 6.24 -1.77 -1.11
CA SER A 178 5.76 -0.60 -0.39
C SER A 178 5.67 -0.90 1.10
N GLY A 179 6.64 -0.54 1.83
CA GLY A 179 6.71 -0.68 3.28
C GLY A 179 8.14 -0.64 3.77
N ILE A 180 9.08 -0.62 2.84
CA ILE A 180 10.47 -0.41 3.16
C ILE A 180 10.88 0.86 2.45
N MET A 181 11.50 1.78 3.20
CA MET A 181 11.93 3.12 2.78
C MET A 181 12.80 3.17 1.50
N ASP A 182 13.12 2.02 0.93
CA ASP A 182 14.00 1.82 -0.21
C ASP A 182 13.28 1.11 -1.36
N GLY A 183 12.07 1.54 -1.69
CA GLY A 183 11.39 1.08 -2.90
C GLY A 183 12.18 1.50 -4.13
N ALA A 184 12.12 0.69 -5.20
CA ALA A 184 12.81 1.02 -6.45
C ALA A 184 12.32 2.36 -7.05
N GLU A 185 11.13 2.82 -6.68
CA GLU A 185 10.59 4.13 -7.04
C GLU A 185 11.46 5.27 -6.52
N ASN A 186 12.06 5.13 -5.34
CA ASN A 186 12.95 6.14 -4.78
C ASN A 186 14.26 6.25 -5.60
N ILE A 187 14.68 5.19 -6.26
CA ILE A 187 15.86 5.19 -7.15
C ILE A 187 15.61 6.04 -8.39
N ILE A 188 14.39 6.03 -8.93
CA ILE A 188 13.99 6.89 -10.06
C ILE A 188 14.11 8.35 -9.65
N VAL A 189 13.53 8.71 -8.49
CA VAL A 189 13.60 10.08 -7.95
C VAL A 189 15.03 10.49 -7.68
N ALA A 190 15.84 9.62 -7.08
CA ALA A 190 17.26 9.87 -6.78
C ALA A 190 18.10 10.05 -8.06
N SER A 191 17.74 9.35 -9.15
CA SER A 191 18.43 9.47 -10.43
C SER A 191 18.00 10.69 -11.26
N GLY A 192 16.97 11.42 -10.83
CA GLY A 192 16.35 12.48 -11.62
C GLY A 192 15.73 11.96 -12.92
N ASP A 193 14.99 10.88 -12.85
CA ASP A 193 14.30 10.18 -13.96
C ASP A 193 15.24 9.63 -15.06
N LYS A 194 16.52 9.44 -14.76
CA LYS A 194 17.49 8.86 -15.71
C LYS A 194 17.49 7.34 -15.73
N ILE A 195 16.93 6.71 -14.70
CA ILE A 195 16.82 5.25 -14.59
C ILE A 195 15.37 4.85 -14.84
N HIS A 196 15.16 3.89 -15.73
CA HIS A 196 13.87 3.30 -16.04
C HIS A 196 13.55 2.13 -15.11
N LEU A 197 12.39 2.14 -14.47
CA LEU A 197 11.94 1.05 -13.60
C LEU A 197 11.00 0.10 -14.35
N VAL A 198 11.36 -1.17 -14.34
CA VAL A 198 10.48 -2.27 -14.74
C VAL A 198 10.09 -3.07 -13.51
N GLN A 199 8.80 -3.09 -13.19
CA GLN A 199 8.29 -3.83 -12.04
C GLN A 199 7.75 -5.19 -12.44
N TYR A 200 8.08 -6.23 -11.66
CA TYR A 200 7.55 -7.58 -11.83
C TYR A 200 6.83 -8.06 -10.57
N LYS A 201 5.90 -8.99 -10.73
CA LYS A 201 5.21 -9.64 -9.62
C LYS A 201 6.18 -10.54 -8.85
N ARG A 202 5.99 -10.62 -7.54
CA ARG A 202 6.79 -11.49 -6.67
C ARG A 202 6.88 -12.90 -7.27
N VAL A 203 8.10 -13.40 -7.35
CA VAL A 203 8.37 -14.77 -7.78
C VAL A 203 7.86 -15.74 -6.71
N ASP A 204 6.91 -16.59 -7.08
CA ASP A 204 6.44 -17.68 -6.27
C ASP A 204 7.00 -19.00 -6.80
N ARG A 205 7.07 -20.05 -5.95
CA ARG A 205 7.66 -21.37 -6.31
C ARG A 205 7.15 -21.98 -7.61
N SER A 206 5.95 -21.60 -8.02
CA SER A 206 5.30 -22.11 -9.24
C SER A 206 5.11 -21.08 -10.35
N LYS A 207 5.47 -19.82 -10.12
CA LYS A 207 5.15 -18.73 -11.05
C LYS A 207 6.42 -17.97 -11.46
N PRO A 208 6.61 -17.80 -12.76
CA PRO A 208 7.72 -17.01 -13.29
C PRO A 208 7.60 -15.51 -12.91
N MET A 209 8.68 -14.76 -13.12
CA MET A 209 8.71 -13.29 -12.96
C MET A 209 7.79 -12.64 -13.97
N LYS A 210 6.56 -12.35 -13.59
CA LYS A 210 5.59 -11.73 -14.49
C LYS A 210 5.66 -10.20 -14.37
N PRO A 211 5.93 -9.46 -15.45
CA PRO A 211 5.93 -8.01 -15.41
C PRO A 211 4.56 -7.46 -15.04
N VAL A 212 4.55 -6.32 -14.38
CA VAL A 212 3.34 -5.57 -14.05
C VAL A 212 3.08 -4.60 -15.20
N GLU A 213 2.48 -5.10 -16.27
CA GLU A 213 2.34 -4.42 -17.56
C GLU A 213 1.74 -3.02 -17.47
N TYR A 214 0.79 -2.79 -16.57
CA TYR A 214 0.13 -1.48 -16.40
C TYR A 214 1.01 -0.44 -15.68
N LEU A 215 2.15 -0.84 -15.12
CA LEU A 215 3.15 0.05 -14.50
C LEU A 215 4.40 0.20 -15.35
N CYS A 216 4.53 -0.56 -16.43
CA CYS A 216 5.63 -0.45 -17.36
C CYS A 216 5.23 0.44 -18.54
N VAL A 217 6.19 1.16 -19.09
CA VAL A 217 6.03 1.73 -20.43
C VAL A 217 5.68 0.58 -21.38
N LYS A 218 4.72 0.79 -22.29
CA LYS A 218 4.21 -0.26 -23.18
C LYS A 218 5.36 -1.06 -23.81
N ASP A 219 5.36 -2.36 -23.54
CA ASP A 219 6.42 -3.31 -23.97
C ASP A 219 7.84 -3.01 -23.46
N GLY A 220 8.02 -2.06 -22.53
CA GLY A 220 9.34 -1.69 -22.01
C GLY A 220 10.08 -2.85 -21.31
N TYR A 221 9.35 -3.82 -20.75
CA TYR A 221 9.93 -5.02 -20.17
C TYR A 221 10.48 -6.01 -21.22
N LYS A 222 10.15 -5.84 -22.49
CA LYS A 222 10.68 -6.64 -23.62
C LYS A 222 11.96 -6.05 -24.19
N GLN A 223 12.22 -4.78 -23.91
CA GLN A 223 13.42 -4.09 -24.33
C GLN A 223 14.53 -4.40 -23.33
N TRP A 224 15.15 -5.56 -23.50
CA TRP A 224 16.28 -5.97 -22.68
C TRP A 224 17.60 -5.59 -23.34
N ASP A 225 18.41 -4.89 -22.59
CA ASP A 225 19.81 -4.63 -22.91
C ASP A 225 20.65 -5.11 -21.71
N ASN A 226 21.36 -6.22 -21.86
CA ASN A 226 22.15 -6.84 -20.81
C ASN A 226 23.32 -5.96 -20.35
N GLU A 227 23.78 -5.02 -21.18
CA GLU A 227 24.83 -4.06 -20.83
C GLU A 227 24.29 -2.88 -20.00
N LYS A 228 22.99 -2.58 -20.09
CA LYS A 228 22.37 -1.41 -19.47
C LYS A 228 21.34 -1.73 -18.38
N SER A 229 21.00 -3.00 -18.21
CA SER A 229 19.93 -3.41 -17.31
C SER A 229 20.43 -4.21 -16.11
N LEU A 230 19.90 -3.91 -14.92
CA LEU A 230 20.16 -4.66 -13.69
C LEU A 230 18.87 -5.10 -13.01
N TYR A 231 18.96 -6.20 -12.27
CA TYR A 231 17.92 -6.64 -11.34
C TYR A 231 18.28 -6.24 -9.92
N LEU A 232 17.39 -5.51 -9.26
CA LEU A 232 17.45 -5.25 -7.83
C LEU A 232 16.71 -6.36 -7.10
N LEU A 233 17.47 -7.21 -6.44
CA LEU A 233 16.97 -8.38 -5.73
C LEU A 233 17.20 -8.24 -4.24
N ARG A 234 16.26 -8.74 -3.45
CA ARG A 234 16.41 -8.88 -2.00
C ARG A 234 16.90 -10.27 -1.63
N GLU A 235 17.50 -10.38 -0.48
CA GLU A 235 18.03 -11.64 0.02
C GLU A 235 17.01 -12.79 -0.03
N TRP A 236 15.76 -12.52 0.34
CA TRP A 236 14.68 -13.52 0.31
C TRP A 236 14.21 -13.92 -1.10
N GLU A 237 14.51 -13.11 -2.13
CA GLU A 237 14.18 -13.42 -3.53
C GLU A 237 15.25 -14.29 -4.19
N LEU A 238 16.52 -14.13 -3.78
CA LEU A 238 17.67 -14.74 -4.43
C LEU A 238 17.54 -16.25 -4.67
N PRO A 239 17.09 -17.08 -3.70
CA PRO A 239 16.98 -18.50 -3.92
C PRO A 239 16.03 -18.85 -5.09
N LYS A 240 14.89 -18.14 -5.16
CA LYS A 240 13.86 -18.38 -6.17
C LYS A 240 14.25 -17.85 -7.55
N VAL A 241 14.92 -16.70 -7.58
CA VAL A 241 15.40 -16.10 -8.84
C VAL A 241 16.53 -16.93 -9.41
N ARG A 242 17.43 -17.49 -8.59
CA ARG A 242 18.46 -18.42 -9.02
C ARG A 242 17.88 -19.70 -9.61
N GLU A 243 16.94 -20.33 -8.92
CA GLU A 243 16.24 -21.53 -9.44
C GLU A 243 15.60 -21.26 -10.80
N LEU A 244 15.00 -20.06 -10.97
CA LEU A 244 14.41 -19.65 -12.23
C LEU A 244 15.47 -19.42 -13.32
N ALA A 245 16.56 -18.75 -12.99
CA ALA A 245 17.67 -18.50 -13.90
C ALA A 245 18.30 -19.82 -14.37
N GLU A 246 18.61 -20.74 -13.46
CA GLU A 246 19.11 -22.07 -13.76
C GLU A 246 18.17 -22.85 -14.68
N LYS A 247 16.85 -22.81 -14.41
CA LYS A 247 15.84 -23.47 -15.24
C LYS A 247 15.87 -23.02 -16.70
N TYR A 248 16.16 -21.76 -16.95
CA TYR A 248 16.17 -21.18 -18.29
C TYR A 248 17.59 -20.96 -18.85
N GLY A 249 18.62 -21.38 -18.13
CA GLY A 249 20.02 -21.24 -18.57
C GLY A 249 20.53 -19.80 -18.55
N VAL A 250 19.93 -18.93 -17.73
CA VAL A 250 20.32 -17.53 -17.62
C VAL A 250 21.43 -17.38 -16.59
N GLU A 251 22.54 -16.79 -16.99
CA GLU A 251 23.66 -16.49 -16.09
C GLU A 251 23.38 -15.25 -15.27
N MET A 252 23.61 -15.35 -13.95
CA MET A 252 23.43 -14.27 -12.98
C MET A 252 24.77 -13.86 -12.40
N THR A 253 25.16 -12.60 -12.56
CA THR A 253 26.40 -12.05 -11.99
C THR A 253 26.08 -10.94 -11.00
N LYS A 254 26.55 -11.10 -9.75
CA LYS A 254 26.42 -10.05 -8.73
C LYS A 254 27.30 -8.86 -9.08
N GLN A 255 26.70 -7.68 -9.21
CA GLN A 255 27.38 -6.43 -9.51
C GLN A 255 27.71 -5.63 -8.25
N ALA A 256 26.72 -5.49 -7.35
CA ALA A 256 26.90 -4.70 -6.13
C ALA A 256 25.96 -5.19 -5.00
N GLN A 257 26.24 -4.69 -3.79
CA GLN A 257 25.40 -4.90 -2.62
C GLN A 257 25.27 -3.58 -1.85
N PHE A 258 24.06 -3.27 -1.41
CA PHE A 258 23.74 -2.05 -0.67
C PHE A 258 22.98 -2.39 0.60
N GLY A 259 23.40 -1.80 1.71
CA GLY A 259 22.79 -2.04 3.00
C GLY A 259 22.68 -3.52 3.36
N GLU A 260 21.71 -3.85 4.20
CA GLU A 260 21.40 -5.24 4.55
C GLU A 260 20.37 -5.83 3.57
N GLY A 261 20.84 -6.73 2.69
CA GLY A 261 19.98 -7.57 1.88
C GLY A 261 19.48 -7.01 0.54
N LEU A 262 20.07 -5.95 0.01
CA LEU A 262 19.83 -5.45 -1.35
C LEU A 262 21.00 -5.76 -2.27
N TYR A 263 20.71 -6.35 -3.42
CA TYR A 263 21.72 -6.80 -4.36
C TYR A 263 21.38 -6.38 -5.78
N LEU A 264 22.36 -5.89 -6.52
CA LEU A 264 22.25 -5.69 -7.97
C LEU A 264 22.89 -6.87 -8.71
N TYR A 265 22.14 -7.41 -9.65
CA TYR A 265 22.59 -8.50 -10.52
C TYR A 265 22.43 -8.11 -11.99
N SER A 266 23.44 -8.36 -12.79
CA SER A 266 23.28 -8.46 -14.24
C SER A 266 22.85 -9.87 -14.61
N MET A 267 22.14 -10.00 -15.72
CA MET A 267 21.69 -11.29 -16.24
C MET A 267 22.01 -11.37 -17.72
N SER A 268 22.38 -12.56 -18.23
CA SER A 268 22.65 -12.76 -19.65
C SER A 268 21.41 -12.56 -20.51
N GLU A 269 20.21 -12.80 -19.95
CA GLU A 269 18.93 -12.64 -20.63
C GLU A 269 17.84 -12.16 -19.66
N ASN A 270 16.80 -11.57 -20.22
CA ASN A 270 15.67 -11.06 -19.41
C ASN A 270 14.75 -12.19 -18.91
N LEU A 271 14.78 -12.47 -17.62
CA LEU A 271 13.91 -13.50 -17.02
C LEU A 271 12.39 -13.21 -17.16
N CYS A 272 12.00 -11.96 -17.36
CA CYS A 272 10.61 -11.58 -17.54
C CYS A 272 10.00 -12.03 -18.87
N VAL A 273 10.82 -12.35 -19.89
CA VAL A 273 10.33 -12.80 -21.21
C VAL A 273 9.86 -14.26 -21.19
N TYR A 274 10.43 -15.07 -20.30
CA TYR A 274 10.08 -16.50 -20.22
C TYR A 274 8.67 -16.76 -19.68
N THR A 275 7.99 -15.74 -19.20
CA THR A 275 6.60 -15.85 -18.71
C THR A 275 5.58 -16.02 -19.82
N ASP A 276 5.87 -15.50 -21.03
CA ASP A 276 4.97 -15.58 -22.18
C ASP A 276 5.06 -16.94 -22.90
N MET A 277 6.12 -17.71 -22.66
CA MET A 277 6.35 -19.01 -23.31
C MET A 277 5.60 -20.20 -22.69
N GLN A 278 4.85 -19.97 -21.59
CA GLN A 278 4.08 -21.01 -20.88
C GLN A 278 2.56 -20.96 -21.15
N LYS A 279 2.16 -20.33 -22.26
CA LYS A 279 0.77 -20.39 -22.73
C LYS A 279 0.56 -21.58 -23.65
#